data_9e642ff5fcaa1c3f7f9713de3e0ba4a5
#
_entry.id   9e642ff5fcaa1c3f7f9713de3e0ba4a5
#
_cell.length_a   1.000
_cell.length_b   1.000
_cell.length_c   1.000
_cell.angle_alpha   90.00
_cell.angle_beta   90.00
_cell.angle_gamma   90.00
#
_symmetry.space_group_name_H-M   'P 1'
#
loop_
_entity.id
_entity.type
_entity.pdbx_description
1 polymer ?
#
loop_
_entity_poly.entity_id
_entity_poly.type
_entity_poly.pdbx_seq_one_letter_code
_entity_poly.pdbx_strand_id
1 'polypeptide(L)'
;MELTEVSILGLGAEGSIAFRALMGKPCRVRILAKGQRAQRLKAEGIWINGVHYDLHVAEPGAEPPPRLLIVAVKGYQLEDALDDAATETGPDTVVMSLMNGLTSEEVLARRIGADRLIYCM
;
A
#
# COMPACT_ATOMS: atom_id res chain seq x y z
N MET A 1 15.05 -10.79 -7.31
CA MET A 1 14.01 -9.84 -7.73
C MET A 1 14.26 -8.49 -7.05
N GLU A 2 14.43 -7.45 -7.84
CA GLU A 2 14.61 -6.12 -7.29
C GLU A 2 13.25 -5.47 -7.04
N LEU A 3 13.07 -4.95 -5.83
CA LEU A 3 11.86 -4.17 -5.51
C LEU A 3 12.15 -2.71 -5.85
N THR A 4 11.91 -2.34 -7.11
CA THR A 4 12.17 -0.97 -7.56
C THR A 4 11.02 -0.03 -7.23
N GLU A 5 9.78 -0.53 -7.22
CA GLU A 5 8.60 0.28 -6.93
C GLU A 5 7.67 -0.46 -5.98
N VAL A 6 7.31 0.22 -4.89
CA VAL A 6 6.44 -0.30 -3.85
C VAL A 6 5.30 0.69 -3.63
N SER A 7 4.07 0.19 -3.67
CA SER A 7 2.89 0.99 -3.34
C SER A 7 2.35 0.56 -1.98
N ILE A 8 1.94 1.53 -1.16
CA ILE A 8 1.32 1.28 0.14
C ILE A 8 -0.09 1.83 0.11
N LEU A 9 -1.06 0.96 0.36
CA LEU A 9 -2.46 1.31 0.48
C LEU A 9 -2.83 1.30 1.96
N GLY A 10 -3.07 2.46 2.53
CA GLY A 10 -3.35 2.64 3.94
C GLY A 10 -2.10 3.01 4.73
N LEU A 11 -2.10 4.23 5.29
CA LEU A 11 -0.96 4.75 6.03
C LEU A 11 -1.33 4.91 7.51
N GLY A 12 -1.90 3.85 8.09
CA GLY A 12 -2.11 3.76 9.53
C GLY A 12 -0.83 3.31 10.23
N ALA A 13 -0.96 2.73 11.43
CA ALA A 13 0.20 2.32 12.22
C ALA A 13 1.09 1.33 11.46
N GLU A 14 0.50 0.29 10.89
CA GLU A 14 1.27 -0.75 10.19
C GLU A 14 1.83 -0.25 8.86
N GLY A 15 1.05 0.54 8.12
CA GLY A 15 1.52 1.14 6.87
C GLY A 15 2.67 2.12 7.11
N SER A 16 2.63 2.87 8.20
CA SER A 16 3.71 3.78 8.58
C SER A 16 4.99 3.03 8.93
N ILE A 17 4.87 1.89 9.61
CA ILE A 17 6.02 1.04 9.91
C ILE A 17 6.65 0.52 8.61
N ALA A 18 5.82 0.06 7.68
CA ALA A 18 6.30 -0.42 6.38
C ALA A 18 7.00 0.70 5.60
N PHE A 19 6.39 1.88 5.57
CA PHE A 19 6.98 3.04 4.90
C PHE A 19 8.37 3.35 5.46
N ARG A 20 8.47 3.41 6.78
CA ARG A 20 9.73 3.71 7.45
C ARG A 20 10.79 2.65 7.19
N ALA A 21 10.39 1.37 7.16
CA ALA A 21 11.32 0.27 6.88
C ALA A 21 11.89 0.35 5.47
N LEU A 22 11.13 0.92 4.52
CA LEU A 22 11.56 1.04 3.12
C LEU A 22 12.37 2.30 2.85
N MET A 23 12.33 3.27 3.76
CA MET A 23 13.12 4.49 3.61
C MET A 23 14.61 4.16 3.67
N GLY A 24 15.36 4.74 2.75
CA GLY A 24 16.79 4.46 2.63
C GLY A 24 17.12 3.21 1.83
N LYS A 25 16.12 2.44 1.41
CA LYS A 25 16.32 1.32 0.51
C LYS A 25 16.29 1.81 -0.94
N PRO A 26 16.93 1.08 -1.88
CA PRO A 26 16.92 1.49 -3.29
C PRO A 26 15.59 1.16 -3.97
N CYS A 27 14.51 1.71 -3.45
CA CYS A 27 13.18 1.55 -4.01
C CYS A 27 12.39 2.84 -3.88
N ARG A 28 11.40 3.01 -4.76
CA ARG A 28 10.48 4.13 -4.70
C ARG A 28 9.25 3.69 -3.94
N VAL A 29 8.84 4.47 -2.96
CA VAL A 29 7.64 4.19 -2.17
C VAL A 29 6.54 5.15 -2.58
N ARG A 30 5.44 4.58 -3.06
CA ARG A 30 4.26 5.32 -3.48
C ARG A 30 3.16 5.12 -2.46
N ILE A 31 2.56 6.23 -2.01
CA ILE A 31 1.42 6.16 -1.10
C ILE A 31 0.16 6.32 -1.91
N LEU A 32 -0.77 5.37 -1.80
CA LEU A 32 -2.03 5.42 -2.54
C LEU A 32 -3.08 6.14 -1.71
N ALA A 33 -3.67 7.17 -2.30
CA ALA A 33 -4.74 7.94 -1.67
C ALA A 33 -5.57 8.63 -2.75
N LYS A 34 -6.81 9.00 -2.41
CA LYS A 34 -7.72 9.66 -3.32
C LYS A 34 -8.29 10.93 -2.70
N GLY A 35 -8.74 11.85 -3.57
CA GLY A 35 -9.49 13.04 -3.17
C GLY A 35 -8.72 13.96 -2.24
N GLN A 36 -9.42 14.50 -1.25
CA GLN A 36 -8.84 15.47 -0.33
C GLN A 36 -7.71 14.87 0.51
N ARG A 37 -7.81 13.59 0.84
CA ARG A 37 -6.74 12.93 1.59
C ARG A 37 -5.44 12.89 0.78
N ALA A 38 -5.54 12.63 -0.52
CA ALA A 38 -4.38 12.65 -1.39
C ALA A 38 -3.74 14.04 -1.44
N GLN A 39 -4.57 15.06 -1.58
CA GLN A 39 -4.09 16.44 -1.62
C GLN A 39 -3.40 16.84 -0.31
N ARG A 40 -3.99 16.47 0.81
CA ARG A 40 -3.42 16.77 2.11
C ARG A 40 -2.09 16.07 2.33
N LEU A 41 -1.99 14.80 1.97
CA LEU A 41 -0.75 14.05 2.11
C LEU A 41 0.36 14.59 1.20
N LYS A 42 0.02 15.04 0.00
CA LYS A 42 0.99 15.68 -0.90
C LYS A 42 1.51 16.98 -0.31
N ALA A 43 0.64 17.77 0.31
CA ALA A 43 0.99 19.09 0.83
C ALA A 43 1.74 19.00 2.16
N GLU A 44 1.31 18.12 3.04
CA GLU A 44 1.79 18.09 4.44
C GLU A 44 2.77 16.97 4.73
N GLY A 45 2.76 15.88 3.93
CA GLY A 45 3.57 14.71 4.24
C GLY A 45 3.08 14.00 5.48
N ILE A 46 3.98 13.34 6.18
CA ILE A 46 3.64 12.59 7.39
C ILE A 46 4.75 12.74 8.44
N TRP A 47 4.36 12.71 9.71
CA TRP A 47 5.28 12.69 10.83
C TRP A 47 5.30 11.31 11.45
N ILE A 48 6.49 10.71 11.57
CA ILE A 48 6.68 9.41 12.22
C ILE A 48 7.80 9.57 13.26
N ASN A 49 7.46 9.33 14.52
CA ASN A 49 8.41 9.46 15.64
C ASN A 49 9.13 10.82 15.65
N GLY A 50 8.39 11.89 15.35
CA GLY A 50 8.93 13.23 15.36
C GLY A 50 9.73 13.63 14.12
N VAL A 51 9.82 12.75 13.14
CA VAL A 51 10.53 13.02 11.88
C VAL A 51 9.51 13.23 10.77
N HIS A 52 9.69 14.29 10.01
CA HIS A 52 8.81 14.61 8.89
C HIS A 52 9.31 13.93 7.61
N TYR A 53 8.38 13.32 6.88
CA TYR A 53 8.66 12.69 5.59
C TYR A 53 7.76 13.28 4.52
N ASP A 54 8.36 13.66 3.40
CA ASP A 54 7.61 14.00 2.20
C ASP A 54 7.19 12.72 1.50
N LEU A 55 5.97 12.73 0.94
CA LEU A 55 5.39 11.52 0.35
C LEU A 55 5.20 11.68 -1.16
N HIS A 56 5.49 10.62 -1.90
CA HIS A 56 5.03 10.50 -3.28
C HIS A 56 3.64 9.86 -3.24
N VAL A 57 2.62 10.67 -3.49
CA VAL A 57 1.23 10.24 -3.40
C VAL A 57 0.65 10.12 -4.80
N ALA A 58 -0.05 9.02 -5.06
CA ALA A 58 -0.74 8.80 -6.32
C ALA A 58 -2.09 8.15 -6.09
N GLU A 59 -3.02 8.37 -7.00
CA GLU A 59 -4.28 7.63 -6.96
C GLU A 59 -4.05 6.22 -7.53
N PRO A 60 -4.83 5.23 -7.07
CA PRO A 60 -4.70 3.87 -7.60
C PRO A 60 -4.81 3.85 -9.13
N GLY A 61 -3.86 3.18 -9.76
CA GLY A 61 -3.85 3.05 -11.21
C GLY A 61 -3.34 4.26 -11.99
N ALA A 62 -2.99 5.36 -11.32
CA ALA A 62 -2.52 6.57 -11.99
C ALA A 62 -1.10 6.44 -12.55
N GLU A 63 -0.31 5.55 -12.00
CA GLU A 63 1.06 5.29 -12.44
C GLU A 63 1.22 3.80 -12.77
N PRO A 64 2.31 3.41 -13.43
CA PRO A 64 2.51 1.99 -13.77
C PRO A 64 2.45 1.10 -12.53
N PRO A 65 1.99 -0.16 -12.66
CA PRO A 65 1.86 -1.06 -11.51
C PRO A 65 3.17 -1.27 -10.77
N PRO A 66 3.14 -1.36 -9.44
CA PRO A 66 4.35 -1.59 -8.65
C PRO A 66 4.76 -3.05 -8.68
N ARG A 67 5.97 -3.33 -8.24
CA ARG A 67 6.41 -4.72 -8.02
C ARG A 67 5.79 -5.30 -6.76
N LEU A 68 5.59 -4.46 -5.75
CA LEU A 68 4.99 -4.87 -4.47
C LEU A 68 3.90 -3.89 -4.09
N LEU A 69 2.73 -4.40 -3.74
CA LEU A 69 1.65 -3.62 -3.16
C LEU A 69 1.46 -4.08 -1.72
N ILE A 70 1.59 -3.17 -0.78
CA ILE A 70 1.36 -3.44 0.64
C ILE A 70 -0.01 -2.90 1.01
N VAL A 71 -0.90 -3.76 1.49
CA VAL A 71 -2.24 -3.39 1.94
C VAL A 71 -2.26 -3.37 3.46
N ALA A 72 -2.45 -2.18 4.03
CA ALA A 72 -2.39 -1.96 5.47
C ALA A 72 -3.56 -1.10 5.95
N VAL A 73 -4.74 -1.29 5.37
CA VAL A 73 -5.95 -0.59 5.79
C VAL A 73 -6.59 -1.31 6.99
N LYS A 74 -7.43 -0.61 7.72
CA LYS A 74 -8.19 -1.22 8.82
C LYS A 74 -9.29 -2.12 8.25
N GLY A 75 -9.69 -3.15 9.00
CA GLY A 75 -10.64 -4.14 8.51
C GLY A 75 -11.93 -3.56 7.96
N TYR A 76 -12.48 -2.53 8.61
CA TYR A 76 -13.72 -1.89 8.14
C TYR A 76 -13.53 -1.10 6.84
N GLN A 77 -12.28 -0.83 6.43
CA GLN A 77 -11.96 -0.14 5.19
C GLN A 77 -11.63 -1.11 4.06
N LEU A 78 -11.60 -2.40 4.34
CA LEU A 78 -11.10 -3.39 3.38
C LEU A 78 -11.93 -3.43 2.09
N GLU A 79 -13.26 -3.40 2.20
CA GLU A 79 -14.10 -3.47 1.01
C GLU A 79 -13.85 -2.30 0.05
N ASP A 80 -13.75 -1.09 0.60
CA ASP A 80 -13.44 0.08 -0.21
C ASP A 80 -12.04 -0.01 -0.81
N ALA A 81 -11.12 -0.62 -0.08
CA ALA A 81 -9.75 -0.77 -0.52
C ALA A 81 -9.56 -1.86 -1.57
N LEU A 82 -10.48 -2.82 -1.68
CA LEU A 82 -10.35 -3.91 -2.64
C LEU A 82 -10.27 -3.43 -4.08
N ASP A 83 -11.13 -2.50 -4.46
CA ASP A 83 -11.12 -1.94 -5.81
C ASP A 83 -9.83 -1.17 -6.08
N ASP A 84 -9.37 -0.41 -5.10
CA ASP A 84 -8.12 0.35 -5.21
C ASP A 84 -6.93 -0.60 -5.34
N ALA A 85 -6.90 -1.67 -4.54
CA ALA A 85 -5.85 -2.67 -4.62
C ALA A 85 -5.83 -3.37 -5.98
N ALA A 86 -7.01 -3.76 -6.47
CA ALA A 86 -7.11 -4.41 -7.77
C ALA A 86 -6.69 -3.49 -8.91
N THR A 87 -7.05 -2.20 -8.82
CA THR A 87 -6.70 -1.21 -9.84
C THR A 87 -5.18 -0.99 -9.89
N GLU A 88 -4.52 -1.02 -8.75
CA GLU A 88 -3.07 -0.82 -8.65
C GLU A 88 -2.29 -2.07 -9.07
N THR A 89 -2.87 -3.26 -8.92
CA THR A 89 -2.17 -4.53 -9.17
C THR A 89 -2.05 -4.81 -10.68
N GLY A 90 -0.82 -5.04 -11.13
CA GLY A 90 -0.53 -5.46 -12.49
C GLY A 90 -0.10 -6.92 -12.56
N PRO A 91 0.28 -7.40 -13.78
CA PRO A 91 0.63 -8.82 -13.97
C PRO A 91 1.80 -9.30 -13.10
N ASP A 92 2.74 -8.44 -12.81
CA ASP A 92 3.95 -8.80 -12.07
C ASP A 92 3.94 -8.27 -10.63
N THR A 93 2.81 -7.77 -10.16
CA THR A 93 2.70 -7.21 -8.81
C THR A 93 2.46 -8.33 -7.80
N VAL A 94 3.27 -8.33 -6.74
CA VAL A 94 3.05 -9.18 -5.58
C VAL A 94 2.32 -8.34 -4.52
N VAL A 95 1.31 -8.91 -3.88
CA VAL A 95 0.50 -8.21 -2.89
C VAL A 95 0.78 -8.78 -1.50
N MET A 96 1.10 -7.90 -0.56
CA MET A 96 1.36 -8.27 0.83
C MET A 96 0.32 -7.60 1.72
N SER A 97 -0.37 -8.40 2.55
CA SER A 97 -1.31 -7.87 3.52
C SER A 97 -0.63 -7.75 4.89
N LEU A 98 -0.68 -6.56 5.46
CA LEU A 98 -0.22 -6.31 6.84
C LEU A 98 -1.40 -6.21 7.80
N MET A 99 -2.57 -6.69 7.38
CA MET A 99 -3.78 -6.64 8.19
C MET A 99 -3.89 -7.87 9.06
N ASN A 100 -4.44 -7.71 10.24
CA ASN A 100 -4.70 -8.83 11.13
C ASN A 100 -5.95 -9.58 10.66
N GLY A 101 -5.87 -10.91 10.70
CA GLY A 101 -7.01 -11.78 10.48
C GLY A 101 -6.99 -12.50 9.14
N LEU A 102 -7.38 -13.77 9.18
CA LEU A 102 -7.44 -14.62 8.00
C LEU A 102 -8.48 -14.15 6.99
N THR A 103 -9.55 -13.52 7.46
CA THR A 103 -10.65 -13.07 6.61
C THR A 103 -10.17 -12.04 5.59
N SER A 104 -9.30 -11.11 5.99
CA SER A 104 -8.80 -10.08 5.07
C SER A 104 -7.96 -10.67 3.95
N GLU A 105 -7.14 -11.68 4.27
CA GLU A 105 -6.32 -12.34 3.26
C GLU A 105 -7.17 -13.14 2.29
N GLU A 106 -8.20 -13.82 2.77
CA GLU A 106 -9.14 -14.55 1.92
C GLU A 106 -9.87 -13.62 0.96
N VAL A 107 -10.33 -12.48 1.46
CA VAL A 107 -11.04 -11.48 0.65
C VAL A 107 -10.12 -10.92 -0.43
N LEU A 108 -8.90 -10.57 -0.07
CA LEU A 108 -7.90 -10.10 -1.04
C LEU A 108 -7.57 -11.17 -2.07
N ALA A 109 -7.41 -12.42 -1.66
CA ALA A 109 -7.11 -13.52 -2.57
C ALA A 109 -8.21 -13.72 -3.62
N ARG A 110 -9.47 -13.58 -3.23
CA ARG A 110 -10.59 -13.69 -4.16
C ARG A 110 -10.61 -12.59 -5.19
N ARG A 111 -10.22 -11.38 -4.79
CA ARG A 111 -10.29 -10.21 -5.67
C ARG A 111 -9.08 -10.10 -6.60
N ILE A 112 -7.90 -10.45 -6.10
CA ILE A 112 -6.64 -10.21 -6.79
C ILE A 112 -6.04 -11.51 -7.36
N GLY A 113 -6.28 -12.63 -6.71
CA GLY A 113 -5.69 -13.91 -7.04
C GLY A 113 -4.75 -14.38 -5.94
N ALA A 114 -4.95 -15.61 -5.49
CA ALA A 114 -4.21 -16.17 -4.37
C ALA A 114 -2.71 -16.33 -4.66
N ASP A 115 -2.35 -16.56 -5.90
CA ASP A 115 -0.97 -16.75 -6.33
C ASP A 115 -0.14 -15.45 -6.26
N ARG A 116 -0.78 -14.30 -6.17
CA ARG A 116 -0.09 -13.00 -6.04
C ARG A 116 0.03 -12.53 -4.61
N LEU A 117 -0.69 -13.17 -3.69
CA LEU A 117 -0.79 -12.72 -2.31
C LEU A 117 0.24 -13.41 -1.43
N ILE A 118 1.00 -12.60 -0.69
CA ILE A 118 1.89 -13.08 0.35
C ILE A 118 1.18 -12.91 1.69
N TYR A 119 1.05 -14.01 2.43
CA TYR A 119 0.46 -13.97 3.76
C TYR A 119 1.50 -13.47 4.76
N CYS A 120 1.12 -12.47 5.53
CA CYS A 120 1.98 -11.90 6.55
C CYS A 120 1.30 -12.06 7.92
N MET A 121 1.97 -12.75 8.79
CA MET A 121 1.47 -12.95 10.16
C MET A 121 2.09 -11.96 11.12
#